data_16901bf2394965c307aa279538ffdaad
#
_entry.id   16901bf2394965c307aa279538ffdaad
#
_cell.length_a   1.000
_cell.length_b   1.000
_cell.length_c   1.000
_cell.angle_alpha   90.00
_cell.angle_beta   90.00
_cell.angle_gamma   90.00
#
_symmetry.space_group_name_H-M   'P 1'
#
loop_
_entity.id
_entity.type
_entity.pdbx_description
1 polymer ?
#
loop_
_entity_poly.entity_id
_entity_poly.type
_entity_poly.pdbx_seq_one_letter_code
_entity_poly.pdbx_strand_id
1 'polypeptide(L)'
;QAKVNSDKEYFYVTHMKNIKTKEEWINILNVSLKEEFFRLIHRDIVDINSKEEYLKTISFELDFKGETIRYGEFIASVLEQNRLDEVYLHVIEKVFKQNKANEFLSIQLPTLFIEKLSSYANLKELLNKYKHISKNVIFEIEEEAFNKNFNSTLMYISLFKEFGFNFAIFNFIANSDDYNYLKELRPLYIKASKFFLLESRQSLNMLKILTQSLDIKLVATSVDEIEEIKTLEEIGINAISGSVMSKL
;
A
#
# COMPACT_ATOMS: atom_id res chain seq x y z
N GLN A 1 20.48 -16.57 14.93
CA GLN A 1 20.86 -15.23 15.40
C GLN A 1 19.78 -14.71 16.33
N ALA A 2 20.16 -14.34 17.56
CA ALA A 2 19.25 -13.71 18.51
C ALA A 2 19.32 -12.19 18.32
N LYS A 3 18.17 -11.55 18.12
CA LYS A 3 18.06 -10.10 18.11
C LYS A 3 17.63 -9.64 19.49
N VAL A 4 18.48 -8.86 20.16
CA VAL A 4 18.16 -8.29 21.47
C VAL A 4 17.27 -7.08 21.24
N ASN A 5 16.06 -7.09 21.80
CA ASN A 5 15.20 -5.91 21.88
C ASN A 5 15.51 -5.15 23.17
N SER A 6 15.15 -3.88 23.26
CA SER A 6 15.38 -2.98 24.41
C SER A 6 14.90 -3.54 25.75
N ASP A 7 13.97 -4.50 25.75
CA ASP A 7 13.36 -5.10 26.93
C ASP A 7 13.94 -6.48 27.31
N LYS A 8 15.11 -6.85 26.77
CA LYS A 8 15.80 -8.13 27.03
C LYS A 8 15.03 -9.40 26.63
N GLU A 9 14.01 -9.30 25.78
CA GLU A 9 13.43 -10.49 25.17
C GLU A 9 14.26 -10.97 23.98
N TYR A 10 14.58 -12.26 23.97
CA TYR A 10 15.34 -12.92 22.91
C TYR A 10 14.37 -13.61 21.97
N PHE A 11 14.27 -13.15 20.74
CA PHE A 11 13.53 -13.86 19.70
C PHE A 11 14.45 -14.82 18.98
N TYR A 12 14.18 -16.11 19.09
CA TYR A 12 14.86 -17.14 18.32
C TYR A 12 14.18 -17.24 16.95
N VAL A 13 14.94 -16.95 15.90
CA VAL A 13 14.48 -17.25 14.52
C VAL A 13 14.63 -18.75 14.30
N THR A 14 13.54 -19.48 14.50
CA THR A 14 13.52 -20.95 14.46
C THR A 14 13.59 -21.56 13.05
N HIS A 15 13.57 -20.75 12.00
CA HIS A 15 13.72 -21.19 10.61
C HIS A 15 14.74 -20.30 9.90
N MET A 16 16.01 -20.74 9.85
CA MET A 16 16.92 -20.28 8.79
C MET A 16 16.37 -20.84 7.47
N LYS A 17 15.47 -20.11 6.80
CA LYS A 17 15.29 -20.28 5.37
C LYS A 17 16.66 -20.07 4.72
N ASN A 18 17.02 -20.87 3.74
CA ASN A 18 18.27 -20.73 2.98
C ASN A 18 18.49 -19.26 2.62
N ILE A 19 19.51 -18.65 3.24
CA ILE A 19 19.89 -17.28 2.92
C ILE A 19 20.43 -17.31 1.50
N LYS A 20 19.68 -16.74 0.56
CA LYS A 20 20.08 -16.66 -0.84
C LYS A 20 21.26 -15.68 -0.98
N THR A 21 22.24 -16.05 -1.77
CA THR A 21 23.36 -15.18 -2.11
C THR A 21 22.93 -14.01 -3.00
N LYS A 22 23.80 -13.03 -3.16
CA LYS A 22 23.53 -11.88 -4.05
C LYS A 22 23.32 -12.34 -5.50
N GLU A 23 24.12 -13.28 -5.97
CA GLU A 23 24.04 -13.85 -7.32
C GLU A 23 22.72 -14.61 -7.53
N GLU A 24 22.29 -15.37 -6.53
CA GLU A 24 20.98 -16.04 -6.55
C GLU A 24 19.83 -15.04 -6.63
N TRP A 25 19.87 -13.95 -5.86
CA TRP A 25 18.88 -12.90 -5.92
C TRP A 25 18.83 -12.19 -7.28
N ILE A 26 20.00 -11.90 -7.88
CA ILE A 26 20.09 -11.31 -9.22
C ILE A 26 19.41 -12.24 -10.24
N ASN A 27 19.70 -13.54 -10.17
CA ASN A 27 19.07 -14.51 -11.07
C ASN A 27 17.57 -14.63 -10.85
N ILE A 28 17.11 -14.71 -9.59
CA ILE A 28 15.68 -14.77 -9.24
C ILE A 28 14.94 -13.57 -9.84
N LEU A 29 15.43 -12.36 -9.61
CA LEU A 29 14.77 -11.14 -10.11
C LEU A 29 14.77 -11.07 -11.64
N ASN A 30 15.89 -11.41 -12.29
CA ASN A 30 15.95 -11.43 -13.76
C ASN A 30 14.96 -12.39 -14.39
N VAL A 31 14.88 -13.61 -13.85
CA VAL A 31 13.96 -14.63 -14.35
C VAL A 31 12.51 -14.23 -14.03
N SER A 32 12.26 -13.73 -12.82
CA SER A 32 10.89 -13.37 -12.39
C SER A 32 10.29 -12.22 -13.21
N LEU A 33 11.10 -11.24 -13.59
CA LEU A 33 10.68 -10.15 -14.46
C LEU A 33 10.42 -10.61 -15.89
N LYS A 34 11.23 -11.53 -16.39
CA LYS A 34 11.10 -12.07 -17.74
C LYS A 34 9.92 -13.04 -17.89
N GLU A 35 9.76 -13.94 -16.94
CA GLU A 35 8.78 -15.04 -16.97
C GLU A 35 7.49 -14.72 -16.20
N GLU A 36 7.30 -13.47 -15.76
CA GLU A 36 6.13 -12.97 -15.03
C GLU A 36 5.81 -13.71 -13.72
N PHE A 37 6.81 -14.12 -12.95
CA PHE A 37 6.64 -14.88 -11.70
C PHE A 37 6.12 -14.05 -10.51
N PHE A 38 5.82 -12.78 -10.69
CA PHE A 38 5.14 -12.00 -9.68
C PHE A 38 3.67 -12.40 -9.59
N ARG A 39 3.26 -12.94 -8.44
CA ARG A 39 1.86 -13.27 -8.16
C ARG A 39 1.19 -12.13 -7.41
N LEU A 40 0.03 -11.70 -7.89
CA LEU A 40 -0.77 -10.67 -7.23
C LEU A 40 -1.59 -11.28 -6.11
N ILE A 41 -1.58 -10.62 -4.95
CA ILE A 41 -2.37 -10.99 -3.77
C ILE A 41 -3.40 -9.88 -3.55
N HIS A 42 -4.66 -10.27 -3.54
CA HIS A 42 -5.78 -9.37 -3.32
C HIS A 42 -6.17 -9.41 -1.84
N ARG A 43 -6.30 -8.25 -1.22
CA ARG A 43 -6.75 -8.09 0.17
C ARG A 43 -7.96 -7.19 0.19
N ASP A 44 -9.08 -7.71 0.65
CA ASP A 44 -10.33 -7.00 0.65
C ASP A 44 -10.33 -5.86 1.67
N ILE A 45 -10.94 -4.75 1.26
CA ILE A 45 -11.38 -3.67 2.13
C ILE A 45 -12.90 -3.67 2.05
N VAL A 46 -13.53 -3.77 3.19
CA VAL A 46 -14.99 -3.89 3.32
C VAL A 46 -15.54 -2.63 3.98
N ASP A 47 -16.62 -2.10 3.42
CA ASP A 47 -17.36 -1.00 4.04
C ASP A 47 -18.00 -1.48 5.35
N ILE A 48 -17.79 -0.74 6.43
CA ILE A 48 -18.16 -1.18 7.77
C ILE A 48 -19.67 -1.24 7.99
N ASN A 49 -20.44 -0.42 7.27
CA ASN A 49 -21.89 -0.31 7.40
C ASN A 49 -22.61 -1.30 6.49
N SER A 50 -22.29 -1.28 5.19
CA SER A 50 -22.95 -2.16 4.21
C SER A 50 -22.48 -3.61 4.25
N LYS A 51 -21.28 -3.85 4.81
CA LYS A 51 -20.57 -5.14 4.78
C LYS A 51 -20.21 -5.60 3.36
N GLU A 52 -20.30 -4.72 2.38
CA GLU A 52 -19.94 -5.00 1.01
C GLU A 52 -18.47 -4.69 0.75
N GLU A 53 -17.89 -5.35 -0.25
CA GLU A 53 -16.55 -5.05 -0.73
C GLU A 53 -16.47 -3.60 -1.22
N TYR A 54 -15.58 -2.81 -0.62
CA TYR A 54 -15.33 -1.44 -1.04
C TYR A 54 -14.29 -1.40 -2.17
N LEU A 55 -13.17 -2.09 -1.97
CA LEU A 55 -12.12 -2.30 -2.97
C LEU A 55 -11.14 -3.39 -2.50
N LYS A 56 -10.21 -3.80 -3.37
CA LYS A 56 -9.10 -4.70 -3.02
C LYS A 56 -7.76 -3.99 -3.08
N THR A 57 -6.97 -4.10 -2.02
CA THR A 57 -5.55 -3.70 -2.06
C THR A 57 -4.72 -4.80 -2.67
N ILE A 58 -3.88 -4.43 -3.62
CA ILE A 58 -2.95 -5.36 -4.27
C ILE A 58 -1.61 -5.32 -3.55
N SER A 59 -1.16 -6.50 -3.14
CA SER A 59 0.23 -6.81 -2.79
C SER A 59 0.76 -7.88 -3.75
N PHE A 60 2.05 -8.22 -3.66
CA PHE A 60 2.62 -9.21 -4.57
C PHE A 60 3.71 -10.04 -3.89
N GLU A 61 3.91 -11.24 -4.42
CA GLU A 61 4.88 -12.23 -4.02
C GLU A 61 5.57 -12.78 -5.27
N LEU A 62 6.66 -13.52 -5.09
CA LEU A 62 7.33 -14.24 -6.16
C LEU A 62 7.04 -15.74 -6.07
N ASP A 63 6.59 -16.34 -7.16
CA ASP A 63 6.50 -17.80 -7.29
C ASP A 63 7.68 -18.30 -8.15
N PHE A 64 8.78 -18.65 -7.50
CA PHE A 64 10.01 -19.03 -8.17
C PHE A 64 10.31 -20.52 -7.94
N LYS A 65 10.29 -21.31 -9.01
CA LYS A 65 10.59 -22.77 -8.99
C LYS A 65 9.79 -23.55 -7.95
N GLY A 66 8.51 -23.21 -7.77
CA GLY A 66 7.62 -23.86 -6.80
C GLY A 66 7.77 -23.35 -5.36
N GLU A 67 8.64 -22.38 -5.11
CA GLU A 67 8.78 -21.68 -3.84
C GLU A 67 8.06 -20.33 -3.91
N THR A 68 7.15 -20.05 -2.96
CA THR A 68 6.56 -18.74 -2.78
C THR A 68 7.46 -17.90 -1.88
N ILE A 69 7.97 -16.81 -2.40
CA ILE A 69 8.85 -15.86 -1.71
C ILE A 69 8.03 -14.59 -1.42
N ARG A 70 7.82 -14.29 -0.15
CA ARG A 70 7.02 -13.15 0.28
C ARG A 70 7.75 -11.83 0.05
N TYR A 71 6.98 -10.74 -0.10
CA TYR A 71 7.51 -9.38 -0.31
C TYR A 71 8.67 -9.01 0.63
N GLY A 72 8.49 -9.21 1.95
CA GLY A 72 9.52 -8.89 2.96
C GLY A 72 10.81 -9.71 2.85
N GLU A 73 10.80 -10.85 2.13
CA GLU A 73 11.97 -11.71 1.95
C GLU A 73 12.86 -11.26 0.78
N PHE A 74 12.29 -10.58 -0.23
CA PHE A 74 13.05 -10.19 -1.43
C PHE A 74 13.24 -8.69 -1.60
N ILE A 75 12.43 -7.84 -0.95
CA ILE A 75 12.48 -6.40 -1.18
C ILE A 75 13.84 -5.78 -0.84
N ALA A 76 14.52 -6.23 0.19
CA ALA A 76 15.87 -5.77 0.53
C ALA A 76 16.83 -5.97 -0.65
N SER A 77 16.76 -7.12 -1.32
CA SER A 77 17.58 -7.42 -2.49
C SER A 77 17.21 -6.58 -3.73
N VAL A 78 15.94 -6.26 -3.91
CA VAL A 78 15.48 -5.32 -4.95
C VAL A 78 16.09 -3.93 -4.73
N LEU A 79 16.11 -3.47 -3.47
CA LEU A 79 16.70 -2.17 -3.10
C LEU A 79 18.22 -2.15 -3.29
N GLU A 80 18.93 -3.19 -2.84
CA GLU A 80 20.39 -3.32 -3.02
C GLU A 80 20.80 -3.31 -4.49
N GLN A 81 19.96 -3.89 -5.37
CA GLN A 81 20.19 -3.90 -6.81
C GLN A 81 19.68 -2.65 -7.52
N ASN A 82 19.10 -1.70 -6.80
CA ASN A 82 18.49 -0.48 -7.34
C ASN A 82 17.42 -0.74 -8.41
N ARG A 83 16.62 -1.82 -8.24
CA ARG A 83 15.61 -2.28 -9.22
C ARG A 83 14.16 -2.04 -8.77
N LEU A 84 13.96 -1.21 -7.77
CA LEU A 84 12.61 -0.94 -7.24
C LEU A 84 11.65 -0.46 -8.33
N ASP A 85 12.11 0.45 -9.18
CA ASP A 85 11.33 1.03 -10.26
C ASP A 85 10.89 -0.04 -11.26
N GLU A 86 11.82 -0.90 -11.68
CA GLU A 86 11.57 -1.98 -12.64
C GLU A 86 10.53 -2.96 -12.10
N VAL A 87 10.67 -3.37 -10.85
CA VAL A 87 9.74 -4.30 -10.19
C VAL A 87 8.34 -3.68 -10.08
N TYR A 88 8.25 -2.44 -9.59
CA TYR A 88 6.95 -1.79 -9.41
C TYR A 88 6.25 -1.50 -10.75
N LEU A 89 6.95 -1.02 -11.76
CA LEU A 89 6.37 -0.81 -13.09
C LEU A 89 5.87 -2.12 -13.71
N HIS A 90 6.63 -3.22 -13.55
CA HIS A 90 6.20 -4.54 -13.99
C HIS A 90 4.91 -5.00 -13.26
N VAL A 91 4.87 -4.85 -11.93
CA VAL A 91 3.68 -5.21 -11.13
C VAL A 91 2.48 -4.34 -11.48
N ILE A 92 2.66 -3.02 -11.63
CA ILE A 92 1.59 -2.09 -12.04
C ILE A 92 1.02 -2.50 -13.41
N GLU A 93 1.88 -2.78 -14.39
CA GLU A 93 1.41 -3.24 -15.70
C GLU A 93 0.66 -4.57 -15.60
N LYS A 94 1.13 -5.50 -14.77
CA LYS A 94 0.44 -6.77 -14.53
C LYS A 94 -0.95 -6.55 -13.91
N VAL A 95 -1.07 -5.67 -12.91
CA VAL A 95 -2.37 -5.30 -12.33
C VAL A 95 -3.30 -4.74 -13.41
N PHE A 96 -2.81 -3.83 -14.24
CA PHE A 96 -3.61 -3.23 -15.31
C PHE A 96 -4.09 -4.26 -16.35
N LYS A 97 -3.22 -5.20 -16.73
CA LYS A 97 -3.58 -6.29 -17.67
C LYS A 97 -4.62 -7.25 -17.09
N GLN A 98 -4.60 -7.48 -15.78
CA GLN A 98 -5.47 -8.43 -15.10
C GLN A 98 -6.74 -7.81 -14.52
N ASN A 99 -6.82 -6.47 -14.47
CA ASN A 99 -7.99 -5.76 -13.94
C ASN A 99 -9.25 -6.16 -14.73
N LYS A 100 -10.23 -6.70 -14.02
CA LYS A 100 -11.54 -7.02 -14.60
C LYS A 100 -12.42 -5.76 -14.55
N ALA A 101 -13.25 -5.58 -15.56
CA ALA A 101 -14.26 -4.54 -15.56
C ALA A 101 -15.11 -4.64 -14.27
N ASN A 102 -15.23 -3.53 -13.54
CA ASN A 102 -15.94 -3.38 -12.27
C ASN A 102 -15.21 -3.82 -10.97
N GLU A 103 -13.96 -4.25 -11.01
CA GLU A 103 -13.16 -4.40 -9.79
C GLU A 103 -12.45 -3.09 -9.44
N PHE A 104 -12.65 -2.60 -8.22
CA PHE A 104 -11.90 -1.48 -7.68
C PHE A 104 -10.64 -1.99 -6.99
N LEU A 105 -9.48 -1.57 -7.49
CA LEU A 105 -8.18 -2.01 -6.99
C LEU A 105 -7.36 -0.84 -6.46
N SER A 106 -6.58 -1.06 -5.42
CA SER A 106 -5.56 -0.12 -5.00
C SER A 106 -4.16 -0.72 -5.05
N ILE A 107 -3.19 0.09 -5.46
CA ILE A 107 -1.77 -0.27 -5.59
C ILE A 107 -0.97 0.64 -4.66
N GLN A 108 -0.25 0.03 -3.71
CA GLN A 108 0.60 0.77 -2.77
C GLN A 108 1.93 1.13 -3.41
N LEU A 109 2.29 2.40 -3.35
CA LEU A 109 3.58 2.93 -3.80
C LEU A 109 4.39 3.38 -2.57
N PRO A 110 5.51 2.72 -2.27
CA PRO A 110 6.35 3.11 -1.14
C PRO A 110 7.02 4.46 -1.39
N THR A 111 7.39 5.15 -0.33
CA THR A 111 8.10 6.43 -0.37
C THR A 111 9.31 6.38 -1.29
N LEU A 112 10.12 5.32 -1.24
CA LEU A 112 11.30 5.14 -2.08
C LEU A 112 11.00 5.08 -3.60
N PHE A 113 9.80 4.67 -4.02
CA PHE A 113 9.39 4.73 -5.42
C PHE A 113 9.06 6.17 -5.83
N ILE A 114 8.38 6.91 -4.97
CA ILE A 114 8.01 8.33 -5.18
C ILE A 114 9.24 9.24 -5.21
N GLU A 115 10.25 8.94 -4.43
CA GLU A 115 11.52 9.69 -4.40
C GLU A 115 12.30 9.61 -5.72
N LYS A 116 12.13 8.53 -6.47
CA LYS A 116 12.86 8.30 -7.71
C LYS A 116 12.07 8.83 -8.91
N LEU A 117 12.59 9.91 -9.52
CA LEU A 117 12.02 10.44 -10.75
C LEU A 117 12.36 9.59 -12.00
N SER A 118 13.25 8.62 -11.87
CA SER A 118 13.61 7.69 -12.97
C SER A 118 12.43 6.89 -13.49
N SER A 119 11.48 6.55 -12.62
CA SER A 119 10.27 5.81 -12.98
C SER A 119 9.16 6.68 -13.58
N TYR A 120 9.25 8.01 -13.46
CA TYR A 120 8.17 8.93 -13.81
C TYR A 120 7.76 8.83 -15.29
N ALA A 121 8.73 8.86 -16.21
CA ALA A 121 8.44 8.80 -17.65
C ALA A 121 7.80 7.46 -18.04
N ASN A 122 8.34 6.35 -17.56
CA ASN A 122 7.81 5.02 -17.84
C ASN A 122 6.41 4.83 -17.23
N LEU A 123 6.19 5.34 -16.01
CA LEU A 123 4.87 5.32 -15.40
C LEU A 123 3.88 6.17 -16.20
N LYS A 124 4.28 7.34 -16.69
CA LYS A 124 3.44 8.19 -17.53
C LYS A 124 2.97 7.46 -18.80
N GLU A 125 3.87 6.78 -19.47
CA GLU A 125 3.53 5.97 -20.65
C GLU A 125 2.54 4.84 -20.29
N LEU A 126 2.78 4.17 -19.18
CA LEU A 126 1.92 3.10 -18.69
C LEU A 126 0.50 3.61 -18.36
N LEU A 127 0.40 4.72 -17.62
CA LEU A 127 -0.89 5.35 -17.29
C LEU A 127 -1.65 5.79 -18.54
N ASN A 128 -0.96 6.37 -19.53
CA ASN A 128 -1.59 6.74 -20.79
C ASN A 128 -2.13 5.53 -21.56
N LYS A 129 -1.37 4.43 -21.61
CA LYS A 129 -1.77 3.17 -22.27
C LYS A 129 -3.03 2.58 -21.61
N TYR A 130 -3.15 2.67 -20.29
CA TYR A 130 -4.23 2.05 -19.52
C TYR A 130 -5.24 3.06 -18.94
N LYS A 131 -5.32 4.28 -19.47
CA LYS A 131 -6.25 5.31 -18.98
C LYS A 131 -7.73 4.90 -18.96
N HIS A 132 -8.11 3.91 -19.76
CA HIS A 132 -9.49 3.40 -19.82
C HIS A 132 -9.95 2.70 -18.53
N ILE A 133 -9.02 2.24 -17.68
CA ILE A 133 -9.33 1.64 -16.38
C ILE A 133 -9.07 2.61 -15.20
N SER A 134 -8.76 3.86 -15.47
CA SER A 134 -8.34 4.82 -14.44
C SER A 134 -9.34 4.99 -13.29
N LYS A 135 -10.63 4.87 -13.57
CA LYS A 135 -11.69 5.00 -12.54
C LYS A 135 -11.71 3.83 -11.55
N ASN A 136 -11.11 2.70 -11.93
CA ASN A 136 -11.15 1.46 -11.16
C ASN A 136 -9.84 1.20 -10.40
N VAL A 137 -8.81 2.03 -10.61
CA VAL A 137 -7.50 1.86 -9.97
C VAL A 137 -7.15 3.10 -9.16
N ILE A 138 -6.70 2.87 -7.93
CA ILE A 138 -6.31 3.90 -6.97
C ILE A 138 -4.84 3.68 -6.64
N PHE A 139 -4.03 4.73 -6.69
CA PHE A 139 -2.66 4.68 -6.19
C PHE A 139 -2.61 5.12 -4.73
N GLU A 140 -2.15 4.23 -3.85
CA GLU A 140 -1.92 4.56 -2.46
C GLU A 140 -0.49 5.07 -2.26
N ILE A 141 -0.34 6.26 -1.73
CA ILE A 141 0.94 6.90 -1.41
C ILE A 141 1.14 6.84 0.09
N GLU A 142 2.33 6.48 0.53
CA GLU A 142 2.68 6.44 1.94
C GLU A 142 2.73 7.87 2.52
N GLU A 143 2.17 8.08 3.74
CA GLU A 143 2.19 9.42 4.38
C GLU A 143 3.60 9.99 4.46
N GLU A 144 4.59 9.14 4.70
CA GLU A 144 6.00 9.55 4.81
C GLU A 144 6.51 10.28 3.55
N ALA A 145 5.98 9.96 2.36
CA ALA A 145 6.37 10.62 1.11
C ALA A 145 6.04 12.12 1.11
N PHE A 146 4.95 12.53 1.75
CA PHE A 146 4.59 13.95 1.90
C PHE A 146 5.56 14.71 2.79
N ASN A 147 6.13 14.04 3.79
CA ASN A 147 7.10 14.66 4.72
C ASN A 147 8.51 14.69 4.13
N LYS A 148 8.93 13.64 3.45
CA LYS A 148 10.30 13.51 2.92
C LYS A 148 10.51 14.19 1.57
N ASN A 149 9.52 14.09 0.67
CA ASN A 149 9.66 14.51 -0.72
C ASN A 149 8.36 15.10 -1.29
N PHE A 150 7.88 16.19 -0.68
CA PHE A 150 6.61 16.81 -1.02
C PHE A 150 6.47 17.14 -2.51
N ASN A 151 7.49 17.75 -3.12
CA ASN A 151 7.46 18.11 -4.54
C ASN A 151 7.34 16.89 -5.46
N SER A 152 8.11 15.84 -5.22
CA SER A 152 8.00 14.59 -6.00
C SER A 152 6.64 13.97 -5.81
N THR A 153 6.12 13.96 -4.58
CA THR A 153 4.77 13.45 -4.27
C THR A 153 3.70 14.20 -5.06
N LEU A 154 3.77 15.53 -5.11
CA LEU A 154 2.86 16.35 -5.91
C LEU A 154 2.94 16.05 -7.41
N MET A 155 4.16 15.83 -7.93
CA MET A 155 4.36 15.47 -9.34
C MET A 155 3.65 14.15 -9.67
N TYR A 156 3.79 13.10 -8.83
CA TYR A 156 3.11 11.83 -9.04
C TYR A 156 1.59 11.94 -8.90
N ILE A 157 1.08 12.69 -7.91
CA ILE A 157 -0.36 12.92 -7.77
C ILE A 157 -0.92 13.68 -8.98
N SER A 158 -0.20 14.68 -9.48
CA SER A 158 -0.58 15.41 -10.68
C SER A 158 -0.62 14.49 -11.90
N LEU A 159 0.36 13.59 -12.02
CA LEU A 159 0.40 12.58 -13.07
C LEU A 159 -0.81 11.63 -13.00
N PHE A 160 -1.16 11.14 -11.82
CA PHE A 160 -2.36 10.28 -11.66
C PHE A 160 -3.61 11.02 -12.11
N LYS A 161 -3.81 12.25 -11.64
CA LYS A 161 -4.96 13.09 -12.01
C LYS A 161 -5.00 13.42 -13.51
N GLU A 162 -3.84 13.65 -14.15
CA GLU A 162 -3.73 13.90 -15.60
C GLU A 162 -4.38 12.77 -16.43
N PHE A 163 -4.22 11.52 -15.97
CA PHE A 163 -4.77 10.35 -16.65
C PHE A 163 -6.08 9.82 -16.04
N GLY A 164 -6.66 10.54 -15.07
CA GLY A 164 -7.95 10.23 -14.45
C GLY A 164 -7.90 9.17 -13.36
N PHE A 165 -6.71 8.80 -12.89
CA PHE A 165 -6.55 7.91 -11.74
C PHE A 165 -6.74 8.67 -10.42
N ASN A 166 -7.33 7.98 -9.43
CA ASN A 166 -7.43 8.47 -8.07
C ASN A 166 -6.19 8.11 -7.25
N PHE A 167 -6.02 8.81 -6.13
CA PHE A 167 -5.02 8.45 -5.14
C PHE A 167 -5.62 8.41 -3.73
N ALA A 168 -4.92 7.73 -2.83
CA ALA A 168 -5.23 7.62 -1.41
C ALA A 168 -3.94 7.66 -0.60
N ILE A 169 -4.04 7.72 0.72
CA ILE A 169 -2.88 7.74 1.62
C ILE A 169 -2.92 6.48 2.48
N PHE A 170 -1.77 5.82 2.64
CA PHE A 170 -1.64 4.67 3.54
C PHE A 170 -0.53 4.87 4.58
N ASN A 171 -0.47 3.99 5.58
CA ASN A 171 0.42 4.11 6.72
C ASN A 171 0.33 5.47 7.42
N PHE A 172 -0.90 5.99 7.53
CA PHE A 172 -1.12 7.28 8.16
C PHE A 172 -0.94 7.18 9.68
N ILE A 173 -0.04 7.99 10.22
CA ILE A 173 0.29 8.06 11.66
C ILE A 173 0.23 9.49 12.19
N ALA A 174 -0.28 10.42 11.40
CA ALA A 174 -0.37 11.84 11.74
C ALA A 174 1.00 12.46 12.09
N ASN A 175 2.02 12.16 11.30
CA ASN A 175 3.41 12.62 11.52
C ASN A 175 3.75 13.91 10.78
N SER A 176 2.76 14.74 10.47
CA SER A 176 2.96 16.04 9.81
C SER A 176 2.50 17.16 10.74
N ASP A 177 3.24 18.27 10.74
CA ASP A 177 2.85 19.49 11.48
C ASP A 177 1.72 20.24 10.77
N ASP A 178 1.51 19.98 9.47
CA ASP A 178 0.51 20.63 8.65
C ASP A 178 -0.21 19.63 7.73
N TYR A 179 -1.53 19.57 7.84
CA TYR A 179 -2.41 18.72 7.02
C TYR A 179 -3.12 19.49 5.90
N ASN A 180 -2.68 20.70 5.55
CA ASN A 180 -3.27 21.48 4.45
C ASN A 180 -3.24 20.72 3.13
N TYR A 181 -2.25 19.85 2.92
CA TYR A 181 -2.18 19.00 1.74
C TYR A 181 -3.43 18.10 1.58
N LEU A 182 -4.08 17.65 2.66
CA LEU A 182 -5.32 16.88 2.58
C LEU A 182 -6.45 17.72 1.97
N LYS A 183 -6.55 19.00 2.35
CA LYS A 183 -7.53 19.94 1.81
C LYS A 183 -7.30 20.24 0.33
N GLU A 184 -6.06 20.42 -0.06
CA GLU A 184 -5.67 20.78 -1.42
C GLU A 184 -5.75 19.59 -2.38
N LEU A 185 -5.30 18.43 -1.94
CA LEU A 185 -5.12 17.27 -2.82
C LEU A 185 -6.34 16.34 -2.80
N ARG A 186 -7.07 16.25 -1.68
CA ARG A 186 -8.28 15.45 -1.47
C ARG A 186 -8.08 13.99 -1.88
N PRO A 187 -7.32 13.21 -1.12
CA PRO A 187 -7.24 11.77 -1.34
C PRO A 187 -8.62 11.12 -1.20
N LEU A 188 -8.86 10.04 -1.91
CA LEU A 188 -10.14 9.32 -1.87
C LEU A 188 -10.41 8.74 -0.47
N TYR A 189 -9.36 8.24 0.17
CA TYR A 189 -9.40 7.76 1.54
C TYR A 189 -8.01 7.86 2.20
N ILE A 190 -8.01 7.68 3.52
CA ILE A 190 -6.82 7.57 4.35
C ILE A 190 -6.87 6.22 5.07
N LYS A 191 -5.80 5.43 4.95
CA LYS A 191 -5.60 4.18 5.69
C LYS A 191 -4.72 4.42 6.90
N ALA A 192 -5.20 4.03 8.07
CA ALA A 192 -4.45 4.03 9.32
C ALA A 192 -4.61 2.69 10.05
N SER A 193 -3.61 2.30 10.84
CA SER A 193 -3.75 1.10 11.66
C SER A 193 -4.80 1.30 12.75
N LYS A 194 -5.50 0.21 13.13
CA LYS A 194 -6.43 0.25 14.28
C LYS A 194 -5.75 0.76 15.56
N PHE A 195 -4.47 0.41 15.76
CA PHE A 195 -3.71 0.83 16.92
C PHE A 195 -3.60 2.35 16.98
N PHE A 196 -3.19 3.01 15.88
CA PHE A 196 -3.14 4.46 15.81
C PHE A 196 -4.51 5.11 16.06
N LEU A 197 -5.57 4.55 15.46
CA LEU A 197 -6.94 5.09 15.57
C LEU A 197 -7.53 4.97 16.98
N LEU A 198 -7.12 3.96 17.75
CA LEU A 198 -7.66 3.69 19.10
C LEU A 198 -6.81 4.29 20.22
N GLU A 199 -5.50 4.51 20.00
CA GLU A 199 -4.59 4.99 21.05
C GLU A 199 -4.77 6.48 21.38
N SER A 200 -5.07 7.33 20.40
CA SER A 200 -5.15 8.78 20.58
C SER A 200 -6.53 9.34 20.20
N ARG A 201 -7.41 9.48 21.21
CA ARG A 201 -8.74 10.09 21.00
C ARG A 201 -8.66 11.52 20.45
N GLN A 202 -7.66 12.30 20.83
CA GLN A 202 -7.52 13.69 20.38
C GLN A 202 -7.12 13.74 18.88
N SER A 203 -6.13 12.97 18.47
CA SER A 203 -5.69 12.87 17.08
C SER A 203 -6.81 12.30 16.20
N LEU A 204 -7.52 11.28 16.69
CA LEU A 204 -8.66 10.71 15.99
C LEU A 204 -9.78 11.74 15.77
N ASN A 205 -10.17 12.49 16.81
CA ASN A 205 -11.23 13.50 16.68
C ASN A 205 -10.86 14.59 15.67
N MET A 206 -9.61 15.06 15.69
CA MET A 206 -9.11 16.03 14.72
C MET A 206 -9.15 15.45 13.30
N LEU A 207 -8.66 14.23 13.12
CA LEU A 207 -8.67 13.54 11.83
C LEU A 207 -10.10 13.34 11.31
N LYS A 208 -11.04 12.95 12.16
CA LYS A 208 -12.46 12.80 11.78
C LYS A 208 -13.07 14.11 11.31
N ILE A 209 -12.90 15.19 12.05
CA ILE A 209 -13.44 16.51 11.68
C ILE A 209 -12.89 16.91 10.31
N LEU A 210 -11.57 16.75 10.11
CA LEU A 210 -10.92 17.09 8.86
C LEU A 210 -11.42 16.23 7.71
N THR A 211 -11.43 14.91 7.86
CA THR A 211 -11.83 13.98 6.80
C THR A 211 -13.32 14.10 6.44
N GLN A 212 -14.20 14.27 7.43
CA GLN A 212 -15.62 14.50 7.20
C GLN A 212 -15.88 15.81 6.45
N SER A 213 -15.16 16.89 6.80
CA SER A 213 -15.30 18.19 6.11
C SER A 213 -14.83 18.16 4.65
N LEU A 214 -13.97 17.20 4.29
CA LEU A 214 -13.37 17.06 2.97
C LEU A 214 -13.93 15.89 2.14
N ASP A 215 -14.90 15.14 2.71
CA ASP A 215 -15.44 13.91 2.12
C ASP A 215 -14.36 12.84 1.84
N ILE A 216 -13.40 12.71 2.76
CA ILE A 216 -12.33 11.70 2.72
C ILE A 216 -12.74 10.52 3.59
N LYS A 217 -12.73 9.30 3.07
CA LYS A 217 -13.04 8.11 3.85
C LYS A 217 -11.87 7.71 4.77
N LEU A 218 -12.19 7.19 5.96
CA LEU A 218 -11.21 6.57 6.86
C LEU A 218 -11.30 5.05 6.78
N VAL A 219 -10.16 4.42 6.58
CA VAL A 219 -10.02 2.97 6.49
C VAL A 219 -9.12 2.48 7.62
N ALA A 220 -9.63 1.62 8.50
CA ALA A 220 -8.82 0.97 9.52
C ALA A 220 -8.18 -0.31 8.97
N THR A 221 -6.87 -0.44 9.18
CA THR A 221 -6.12 -1.65 8.82
C THR A 221 -5.72 -2.45 10.06
N SER A 222 -5.28 -3.69 9.87
CA SER A 222 -4.86 -4.61 10.94
C SER A 222 -6.00 -4.94 11.92
N VAL A 223 -7.23 -5.01 11.41
CA VAL A 223 -8.39 -5.43 12.19
C VAL A 223 -8.42 -6.95 12.22
N ASP A 224 -8.32 -7.54 13.42
CA ASP A 224 -8.14 -8.99 13.57
C ASP A 224 -9.34 -9.67 14.24
N GLU A 225 -10.12 -8.92 15.06
CA GLU A 225 -11.23 -9.46 15.81
C GLU A 225 -12.56 -8.75 15.46
N ILE A 226 -13.66 -9.52 15.51
CA ILE A 226 -15.01 -9.03 15.18
C ILE A 226 -15.46 -7.93 16.16
N GLU A 227 -15.08 -8.05 17.41
CA GLU A 227 -15.42 -7.10 18.47
C GLU A 227 -14.84 -5.71 18.21
N GLU A 228 -13.70 -5.62 17.51
CA GLU A 228 -13.07 -4.36 17.14
C GLU A 228 -13.91 -3.58 16.13
N ILE A 229 -14.65 -4.28 15.26
CA ILE A 229 -15.48 -3.67 14.22
C ILE A 229 -16.48 -2.69 14.82
N LYS A 230 -17.18 -3.11 15.89
CA LYS A 230 -18.17 -2.26 16.56
C LYS A 230 -17.52 -0.97 17.11
N THR A 231 -16.37 -1.10 17.75
CA THR A 231 -15.65 0.08 18.28
C THR A 231 -15.22 1.02 17.15
N LEU A 232 -14.74 0.47 16.02
CA LEU A 232 -14.34 1.26 14.85
C LEU A 232 -15.54 1.94 14.19
N GLU A 233 -16.70 1.29 14.13
CA GLU A 233 -17.95 1.86 13.64
C GLU A 233 -18.42 3.04 14.53
N GLU A 234 -18.44 2.86 15.85
CA GLU A 234 -18.81 3.89 16.83
C GLU A 234 -17.91 5.14 16.73
N ILE A 235 -16.64 4.97 16.44
CA ILE A 235 -15.72 6.09 16.21
C ILE A 235 -15.78 6.64 14.77
N GLY A 236 -16.67 6.13 13.91
CA GLY A 236 -16.96 6.69 12.58
C GLY A 236 -15.94 6.31 11.51
N ILE A 237 -15.31 5.13 11.61
CA ILE A 237 -14.51 4.56 10.53
C ILE A 237 -15.44 4.07 9.41
N ASN A 238 -15.04 4.29 8.16
CA ASN A 238 -15.88 3.96 6.99
C ASN A 238 -15.68 2.54 6.47
N ALA A 239 -14.43 2.03 6.51
CA ALA A 239 -14.11 0.72 6.00
C ALA A 239 -12.97 0.07 6.79
N ILE A 240 -12.84 -1.23 6.67
CA ILE A 240 -11.87 -2.03 7.41
C ILE A 240 -11.14 -3.02 6.51
N SER A 241 -9.93 -3.38 6.91
CA SER A 241 -9.13 -4.45 6.32
C SER A 241 -8.28 -5.15 7.38
N GLY A 242 -8.12 -6.45 7.25
CA GLY A 242 -7.31 -7.25 8.19
C GLY A 242 -7.66 -8.72 8.14
N SER A 243 -7.14 -9.52 9.08
CA SER A 243 -7.42 -10.95 9.14
C SER A 243 -8.87 -11.26 9.53
N VAL A 244 -9.59 -10.30 10.11
CA VAL A 244 -11.03 -10.41 10.43
C VAL A 244 -11.89 -10.72 9.18
N MET A 245 -11.43 -10.34 7.97
CA MET A 245 -12.15 -10.61 6.72
C MET A 245 -12.42 -12.10 6.50
N SER A 246 -11.56 -12.98 7.00
CA SER A 246 -11.78 -14.43 6.94
C SER A 246 -12.82 -14.96 7.94
N LYS A 247 -13.30 -14.09 8.84
CA LYS A 247 -14.28 -14.41 9.89
C LYS A 247 -15.66 -13.80 9.60
N LEU A 248 -15.76 -12.94 8.58
CA LEU A 248 -17.00 -12.31 8.09
C LEU A 248 -17.62 -13.15 6.97
#